data_704c13c0cc67fa155a794721ef638f57
#
_entry.id   704c13c0cc67fa155a794721ef638f57
#
_cell.length_a   1.000
_cell.length_b   1.000
_cell.length_c   1.000
_cell.angle_alpha   90.00
_cell.angle_beta   90.00
_cell.angle_gamma   90.00
#
_symmetry.space_group_name_H-M   'P 1'
#
loop_
_entity.id
_entity.type
_entity.pdbx_description
1 polymer ?
#
loop_
_entity_poly.entity_id
_entity_poly.type
_entity_poly.pdbx_seq_one_letter_code
_entity_poly.pdbx_strand_id
1 'polypeptide(L)'
;IKAEAEEETGFKVTRVEKIFEAYMSPGSVTEKLYFYLAEYHPQDRTSAGGGVKAEGEDIDVLEMTLDDALRGIENGQIVDGKTIMLLYHLALKGIL
;
A
#
# COMPACT_ATOMS: atom_id res chain seq x y z
N ILE A 1 10.88 -0.04 7.77
CA ILE A 1 9.76 -0.03 6.83
C ILE A 1 10.08 -0.78 5.54
N LYS A 2 11.32 -0.72 5.07
CA LYS A 2 11.72 -1.48 3.88
C LYS A 2 11.63 -2.99 4.11
N ALA A 3 12.02 -3.47 5.26
CA ALA A 3 11.92 -4.89 5.61
C ALA A 3 10.47 -5.36 5.63
N GLU A 4 9.58 -4.57 6.22
CA GLU A 4 8.16 -4.86 6.25
C GLU A 4 7.56 -4.90 4.85
N ALA A 5 7.92 -3.96 3.99
CA ALA A 5 7.46 -3.93 2.60
C ALA A 5 7.90 -5.19 1.86
N GLU A 6 9.14 -5.64 2.05
CA GLU A 6 9.64 -6.87 1.43
C GLU A 6 8.88 -8.10 1.93
N GLU A 7 8.65 -8.20 3.24
CA GLU A 7 7.90 -9.32 3.83
C GLU A 7 6.47 -9.39 3.30
N GLU A 8 5.80 -8.25 3.22
CA GLU A 8 4.40 -8.19 2.79
C GLU A 8 4.23 -8.39 1.30
N THR A 9 5.08 -7.80 0.49
CA THR A 9 4.91 -7.79 -0.97
C THR A 9 5.76 -8.82 -1.70
N GLY A 10 6.86 -9.27 -1.10
CA GLY A 10 7.81 -10.16 -1.75
C GLY A 10 8.80 -9.46 -2.66
N PHE A 11 8.80 -8.13 -2.68
CA PHE A 11 9.74 -7.33 -3.47
C PHE A 11 10.63 -6.51 -2.57
N LYS A 12 11.93 -6.51 -2.89
CA LYS A 12 12.89 -5.63 -2.26
C LYS A 12 12.69 -4.23 -2.81
N VAL A 13 12.44 -3.26 -1.93
CA VAL A 13 12.25 -1.87 -2.33
C VAL A 13 13.50 -1.08 -2.03
N THR A 14 13.90 -0.22 -2.96
CA THR A 14 15.13 0.56 -2.84
C THR A 14 14.86 2.01 -2.48
N ARG A 15 13.65 2.49 -2.76
CA ARG A 15 13.28 3.87 -2.56
C ARG A 15 11.92 3.93 -1.87
N VAL A 16 11.89 4.55 -0.70
CA VAL A 16 10.65 4.72 0.09
C VAL A 16 10.51 6.21 0.38
N GLU A 17 9.36 6.77 0.03
CA GLU A 17 9.09 8.18 0.21
C GLU A 17 7.83 8.35 1.06
N LYS A 18 7.94 9.13 2.13
CA LYS A 18 6.80 9.51 2.94
C LYS A 18 6.02 10.59 2.20
N ILE A 19 4.71 10.39 2.04
CA ILE A 19 3.87 11.30 1.28
C ILE A 19 2.99 12.18 2.14
N PHE A 20 2.37 11.63 3.19
CA PHE A 20 1.60 12.41 4.15
C PHE A 20 1.32 11.60 5.42
N GLU A 21 0.80 12.31 6.43
CA GLU A 21 0.28 11.74 7.66
C GLU A 21 -1.19 12.11 7.77
N ALA A 22 -2.00 11.25 8.35
CA ALA A 22 -3.43 11.53 8.53
C ALA A 22 -3.96 10.89 9.80
N TYR A 23 -4.85 11.61 10.48
CA TYR A 23 -5.60 11.05 11.59
C TYR A 23 -6.83 10.34 11.05
N MET A 24 -7.01 9.09 11.44
CA MET A 24 -8.08 8.24 10.88
C MET A 24 -9.30 8.12 11.79
N SER A 25 -9.14 8.42 13.08
CA SER A 25 -10.21 8.28 14.05
C SER A 25 -10.27 9.53 14.92
N PRO A 26 -11.11 10.51 14.58
CA PRO A 26 -11.31 11.68 15.42
C PRO A 26 -12.10 11.32 16.69
N GLY A 27 -11.96 12.13 17.73
CA GLY A 27 -12.67 11.95 18.98
C GLY A 27 -11.83 11.30 20.07
N SER A 28 -12.40 10.37 20.83
CA SER A 28 -11.74 9.77 21.99
C SER A 28 -10.61 8.80 21.61
N VAL A 29 -10.65 8.25 20.39
CA VAL A 29 -9.60 7.38 19.86
C VAL A 29 -8.88 8.13 18.74
N THR A 30 -7.58 8.35 18.92
CA THR A 30 -6.77 9.04 17.94
C THR A 30 -5.78 8.05 17.32
N GLU A 31 -5.93 7.81 16.03
CA GLU A 31 -5.01 6.99 15.28
C GLU A 31 -4.38 7.85 14.19
N LYS A 32 -3.06 7.97 14.24
CA LYS A 32 -2.29 8.71 13.22
C LYS A 32 -1.55 7.72 12.36
N LEU A 33 -1.78 7.80 11.06
CA LEU A 33 -1.12 6.94 10.09
C LEU A 33 -0.11 7.72 9.26
N TYR A 34 0.97 7.05 8.93
CA TYR A 34 2.03 7.58 8.07
C TYR A 34 1.97 6.83 6.76
N PHE A 35 1.83 7.56 5.65
CA PHE A 35 1.66 6.97 4.33
C PHE A 35 2.94 7.09 3.52
N TYR A 36 3.35 5.98 2.92
CA TYR A 36 4.59 5.88 2.16
C TYR A 36 4.32 5.30 0.78
N LEU A 37 5.12 5.75 -0.20
CA LEU A 37 5.22 5.11 -1.50
C LEU A 37 6.58 4.47 -1.62
N ALA A 38 6.63 3.30 -2.24
CA ALA A 38 7.87 2.61 -2.52
C ALA A 38 7.88 2.16 -3.98
N GLU A 39 9.05 2.29 -4.60
CA GLU A 39 9.26 1.86 -5.96
C GLU A 39 9.83 0.45 -5.95
N TYR A 40 9.36 -0.41 -6.85
CA TYR A 40 9.86 -1.77 -6.99
C TYR A 40 10.00 -2.14 -8.47
N HIS A 41 10.83 -3.15 -8.73
CA HIS A 41 11.02 -3.70 -10.07
C HIS A 41 10.76 -5.21 -10.04
N PRO A 42 10.23 -5.80 -11.12
CA PRO A 42 9.95 -7.24 -11.15
C PRO A 42 11.14 -8.13 -10.79
N GLN A 43 12.35 -7.72 -11.18
CA GLN A 43 13.57 -8.45 -10.87
C GLN A 43 13.96 -8.44 -9.39
N ASP A 44 13.36 -7.57 -8.61
CA ASP A 44 13.65 -7.45 -7.17
C ASP A 44 12.80 -8.38 -6.31
N ARG A 45 12.07 -9.29 -6.92
CA ARG A 45 11.23 -10.23 -6.20
C ARG A 45 12.08 -11.22 -5.41
N THR A 46 11.84 -11.30 -4.10
CA THR A 46 12.60 -12.19 -3.20
C THR A 46 11.73 -13.31 -2.64
N SER A 47 10.40 -13.18 -2.68
CA SER A 47 9.48 -14.19 -2.17
C SER A 47 8.10 -14.00 -2.80
N ALA A 48 7.14 -14.84 -2.40
CA ALA A 48 5.76 -14.67 -2.81
C ALA A 48 5.05 -13.51 -2.08
N GLY A 49 5.66 -12.98 -1.03
CA GLY A 49 5.03 -11.99 -0.17
C GLY A 49 4.03 -12.64 0.78
N GLY A 50 3.11 -11.84 1.29
CA GLY A 50 2.04 -12.31 2.16
C GLY A 50 2.22 -12.03 3.63
N GLY A 51 3.35 -11.44 4.02
CA GLY A 51 3.66 -11.15 5.41
C GLY A 51 4.29 -12.33 6.14
N VAL A 52 4.40 -12.20 7.44
CA VAL A 52 5.00 -13.23 8.31
C VAL A 52 3.87 -14.01 8.98
N LYS A 53 3.62 -15.23 8.52
CA LYS A 53 2.50 -16.05 9.02
C LYS A 53 2.62 -16.37 10.50
N ALA A 54 3.85 -16.51 11.00
CA ALA A 54 4.08 -16.75 12.42
C ALA A 54 3.61 -15.57 13.29
N GLU A 55 3.50 -14.38 12.72
CA GLU A 55 2.99 -13.18 13.38
C GLU A 55 1.51 -12.94 13.07
N GLY A 56 0.83 -13.91 12.48
CA GLY A 56 -0.59 -13.82 12.14
C GLY A 56 -0.88 -13.06 10.87
N GLU A 57 0.14 -12.76 10.07
CA GLU A 57 -0.03 -12.07 8.80
C GLU A 57 -0.43 -13.04 7.69
N ASP A 58 -1.46 -12.68 6.93
CA ASP A 58 -1.94 -13.45 5.79
C ASP A 58 -2.42 -12.44 4.73
N ILE A 59 -1.49 -12.05 3.86
CA ILE A 59 -1.70 -10.97 2.91
C ILE A 59 -1.57 -11.50 1.49
N ASP A 60 -2.54 -11.16 0.65
CA ASP A 60 -2.47 -11.42 -0.78
C ASP A 60 -1.89 -10.18 -1.47
N VAL A 61 -0.86 -10.39 -2.29
CA VAL A 61 -0.22 -9.32 -3.04
C VAL A 61 -0.93 -9.18 -4.38
N LEU A 62 -1.47 -7.99 -4.64
CA LEU A 62 -2.14 -7.70 -5.89
C LEU A 62 -1.33 -6.69 -6.69
N GLU A 63 -1.10 -7.00 -7.97
CA GLU A 63 -0.46 -6.08 -8.91
C GLU A 63 -1.48 -5.69 -9.96
N MET A 64 -1.66 -4.39 -10.15
CA MET A 64 -2.64 -3.89 -11.11
C MET A 64 -2.25 -2.50 -11.60
N THR A 65 -2.81 -2.09 -12.74
CA THR A 65 -2.62 -0.73 -13.21
C THR A 65 -3.40 0.24 -12.34
N LEU A 66 -2.99 1.52 -12.36
CA LEU A 66 -3.74 2.55 -11.64
C LEU A 66 -5.18 2.65 -12.15
N ASP A 67 -5.39 2.57 -13.46
CA ASP A 67 -6.73 2.61 -14.04
C ASP A 67 -7.63 1.48 -13.52
N ASP A 68 -7.09 0.28 -13.43
CA ASP A 68 -7.84 -0.86 -12.89
C ASP A 68 -8.15 -0.67 -11.41
N ALA A 69 -7.21 -0.12 -10.66
CA ALA A 69 -7.40 0.16 -9.24
C ALA A 69 -8.48 1.23 -9.03
N LEU A 70 -8.49 2.28 -9.82
CA LEU A 70 -9.51 3.32 -9.74
C LEU A 70 -10.89 2.79 -10.09
N ARG A 71 -10.98 1.91 -11.09
CA ARG A 71 -12.24 1.21 -11.39
C ARG A 71 -12.68 0.33 -10.22
N GLY A 72 -11.72 -0.29 -9.54
CA GLY A 72 -11.99 -1.09 -8.34
C GLY A 72 -12.63 -0.27 -7.22
N ILE A 73 -12.25 0.99 -7.08
CA ILE A 73 -12.89 1.90 -6.12
C ILE A 73 -14.35 2.15 -6.53
N GLU A 74 -14.57 2.48 -7.80
CA GLU A 74 -15.91 2.81 -8.30
C GLU A 74 -16.89 1.63 -8.20
N ASN A 75 -16.43 0.42 -8.48
CA ASN A 75 -17.29 -0.76 -8.47
C ASN A 75 -17.40 -1.45 -7.11
N GLY A 76 -16.74 -0.93 -6.08
CA GLY A 76 -16.84 -1.46 -4.73
C GLY A 76 -15.93 -2.64 -4.41
N GLN A 77 -15.01 -3.01 -5.28
CA GLN A 77 -14.02 -4.05 -4.98
C GLN A 77 -12.94 -3.55 -4.03
N ILE A 78 -12.59 -2.27 -4.12
CA ILE A 78 -11.63 -1.62 -3.22
C ILE A 78 -12.39 -0.68 -2.31
N VAL A 79 -12.46 -1.03 -1.04
CA VAL A 79 -13.27 -0.30 -0.05
C VAL A 79 -12.46 0.18 1.16
N ASP A 80 -11.19 -0.20 1.27
CA ASP A 80 -10.36 0.27 2.37
C ASP A 80 -10.00 1.75 2.18
N GLY A 81 -10.33 2.57 3.15
CA GLY A 81 -10.11 4.01 3.08
C GLY A 81 -8.66 4.40 2.89
N LYS A 82 -7.74 3.71 3.52
CA LYS A 82 -6.30 3.99 3.39
C LYS A 82 -5.82 3.74 1.98
N THR A 83 -6.24 2.62 1.40
CA THR A 83 -5.90 2.27 0.02
C THR A 83 -6.48 3.28 -0.96
N ILE A 84 -7.73 3.69 -0.75
CA ILE A 84 -8.38 4.70 -1.60
C ILE A 84 -7.63 6.02 -1.56
N MET A 85 -7.19 6.46 -0.38
CA MET A 85 -6.41 7.69 -0.23
C MET A 85 -5.12 7.63 -1.03
N LEU A 86 -4.40 6.51 -0.95
CA LEU A 86 -3.14 6.32 -1.67
C LEU A 86 -3.36 6.31 -3.19
N LEU A 87 -4.40 5.64 -3.66
CA LEU A 87 -4.70 5.57 -5.08
C LEU A 87 -5.07 6.94 -5.66
N TYR A 88 -5.89 7.70 -4.95
CA TYR A 88 -6.22 9.05 -5.39
C TYR A 88 -5.02 9.98 -5.34
N HIS A 89 -4.12 9.80 -4.37
CA HIS A 89 -2.87 10.55 -4.33
C HIS A 89 -2.05 10.32 -5.59
N LEU A 90 -1.89 9.05 -5.99
CA LEU A 90 -1.17 8.70 -7.21
C LEU A 90 -1.81 9.34 -8.45
N ALA A 91 -3.13 9.31 -8.53
CA ALA A 91 -3.86 9.89 -9.66
C ALA A 91 -3.70 11.40 -9.72
N LEU A 92 -3.83 12.09 -8.57
CA LEU A 92 -3.71 13.55 -8.51
C LEU A 92 -2.31 14.05 -8.84
N LYS A 93 -1.30 13.29 -8.45
CA LYS A 93 0.10 13.67 -8.70
C LYS A 93 0.60 13.24 -10.07
N GLY A 94 -0.15 12.42 -10.79
CA GLY A 94 0.27 11.92 -12.09
C GLY A 94 1.50 11.02 -12.04
N ILE A 95 1.64 10.26 -10.96
CA ILE A 95 2.83 9.42 -10.72
C ILE A 95 2.86 8.20 -11.63
N LEU A 96 1.71 7.68 -12.00
CA LEU A 96 1.59 6.50 -12.85
C LEU A 96 0.80 6.78 -14.12
#